data_9e5c4a2f5412b3f23252351ca46bea0b
#
_entry.id   9e5c4a2f5412b3f23252351ca46bea0b
#
_cell.length_a   1.000
_cell.length_b   1.000
_cell.length_c   1.000
_cell.angle_alpha   90.00
_cell.angle_beta   90.00
_cell.angle_gamma   90.00
#
_symmetry.space_group_name_H-M   'P 1'
#
loop_
_entity.id
_entity.type
_entity.pdbx_description
1 polymer ?
#
loop_
_entity_poly.entity_id
_entity_poly.type
_entity_poly.pdbx_seq_one_letter_code
_entity_poly.pdbx_strand_id
1 'polypeptide(L)'
;MNRLIRLVLLGLLVVGLLAVWEQVRTASCLARFTRQPAQTSHSVVLERVTALGKLELVRYTFKDIVEHEQPNMLLPNSRAVLIIEGEAVGCIDLTKLKPADIDTEGDSLIVHLPAPELCTWKINHDRSRVYDTDYTFLNEEQLVTEAYRQAERQVRASAMQSGILDQTRRNAVTLLQPMLAQLTGKPVGIRVKN
;
A
#
# COMPACT_ATOMS: atom_id res chain seq x y z
N MET A 1 -78.42 -19.99 13.50
CA MET A 1 -77.32 -19.72 14.46
C MET A 1 -75.95 -20.16 13.93
N ASN A 2 -75.82 -21.36 13.33
CA ASN A 2 -74.51 -21.86 12.90
C ASN A 2 -73.80 -21.12 11.66
N ARG A 3 -74.61 -20.49 10.81
CA ARG A 3 -74.01 -19.76 9.66
C ARG A 3 -73.39 -18.41 10.05
N LEU A 4 -74.01 -17.71 10.98
CA LEU A 4 -73.45 -16.41 11.50
C LEU A 4 -72.15 -16.64 12.27
N ILE A 5 -72.09 -17.69 13.11
CA ILE A 5 -70.88 -18.03 13.85
C ILE A 5 -69.71 -18.39 12.89
N ARG A 6 -69.99 -19.11 11.80
CA ARG A 6 -68.95 -19.44 10.77
C ARG A 6 -68.46 -18.22 10.04
N LEU A 7 -69.31 -17.26 9.75
CA LEU A 7 -68.89 -16.01 9.10
C LEU A 7 -68.05 -15.15 10.03
N VAL A 8 -68.35 -15.08 11.32
CA VAL A 8 -67.55 -14.37 12.31
C VAL A 8 -66.18 -15.04 12.51
N LEU A 9 -66.14 -16.38 12.59
CA LEU A 9 -64.87 -17.11 12.67
C LEU A 9 -63.99 -16.94 11.43
N LEU A 10 -64.59 -16.93 10.22
CA LEU A 10 -63.87 -16.67 8.97
C LEU A 10 -63.32 -15.25 8.90
N GLY A 11 -64.08 -14.26 9.36
CA GLY A 11 -63.62 -12.86 9.45
C GLY A 11 -62.44 -12.71 10.41
N LEU A 12 -62.48 -13.32 11.59
CA LEU A 12 -61.36 -13.30 12.55
C LEU A 12 -60.10 -13.99 11.99
N LEU A 13 -60.26 -15.06 11.24
CA LEU A 13 -59.16 -15.78 10.62
C LEU A 13 -58.50 -14.94 9.53
N VAL A 14 -59.27 -14.24 8.71
CA VAL A 14 -58.76 -13.33 7.68
C VAL A 14 -58.01 -12.15 8.31
N VAL A 15 -58.57 -11.53 9.37
CA VAL A 15 -57.89 -10.43 10.08
C VAL A 15 -56.61 -10.92 10.74
N GLY A 16 -56.57 -12.10 11.34
CA GLY A 16 -55.37 -12.71 11.88
C GLY A 16 -54.27 -12.96 10.82
N LEU A 17 -54.66 -13.46 9.64
CA LEU A 17 -53.76 -13.68 8.52
C LEU A 17 -53.16 -12.35 7.97
N LEU A 18 -53.99 -11.30 7.89
CA LEU A 18 -53.55 -9.99 7.47
C LEU A 18 -52.59 -9.36 8.48
N ALA A 19 -52.83 -9.50 9.78
CA ALA A 19 -51.93 -9.01 10.83
C ALA A 19 -50.59 -9.75 10.83
N VAL A 20 -50.56 -11.06 10.61
CA VAL A 20 -49.33 -11.84 10.46
C VAL A 20 -48.57 -11.43 9.17
N TRP A 21 -49.30 -11.20 8.08
CA TRP A 21 -48.72 -10.74 6.82
C TRP A 21 -48.04 -9.35 6.96
N GLU A 22 -48.66 -8.43 7.68
CA GLU A 22 -48.06 -7.14 7.97
C GLU A 22 -46.84 -7.24 8.88
N GLN A 23 -46.85 -8.10 9.88
CA GLN A 23 -45.70 -8.36 10.74
C GLN A 23 -44.53 -8.97 9.96
N VAL A 24 -44.77 -9.90 9.03
CA VAL A 24 -43.72 -10.47 8.17
C VAL A 24 -43.16 -9.44 7.20
N ARG A 25 -43.99 -8.57 6.67
CA ARG A 25 -43.52 -7.45 5.82
C ARG A 25 -42.64 -6.43 6.56
N THR A 26 -43.04 -6.06 7.76
CA THR A 26 -42.28 -5.13 8.61
C THR A 26 -41.01 -5.76 9.17
N ALA A 27 -41.03 -7.04 9.52
CA ALA A 27 -39.84 -7.79 9.96
C ALA A 27 -38.77 -7.86 8.84
N SER A 28 -39.19 -8.06 7.59
CA SER A 28 -38.28 -8.08 6.45
C SER A 28 -37.69 -6.68 6.15
N CYS A 29 -38.40 -5.60 6.45
CA CYS A 29 -37.90 -4.25 6.36
C CYS A 29 -36.90 -3.93 7.49
N LEU A 30 -37.19 -4.36 8.72
CA LEU A 30 -36.30 -4.20 9.87
C LEU A 30 -35.00 -5.03 9.72
N ALA A 31 -35.09 -6.23 9.14
CA ALA A 31 -33.92 -7.06 8.83
C ALA A 31 -32.99 -6.41 7.75
N ARG A 32 -33.50 -5.50 6.92
CA ARG A 32 -32.69 -4.69 6.02
C ARG A 32 -32.01 -3.51 6.72
N PHE A 33 -32.60 -3.00 7.78
CA PHE A 33 -31.99 -1.92 8.58
C PHE A 33 -30.95 -2.42 9.58
N THR A 34 -31.05 -3.68 10.01
CA THR A 34 -30.05 -4.32 10.91
C THR A 34 -28.92 -5.03 10.17
N ARG A 35 -28.93 -5.09 8.82
CA ARG A 35 -27.71 -5.27 8.07
C ARG A 35 -26.94 -3.96 8.13
N GLN A 36 -26.32 -3.69 9.27
CA GLN A 36 -25.11 -2.91 9.27
C GLN A 36 -24.23 -3.53 8.17
N PRO A 37 -23.83 -2.74 7.15
CA PRO A 37 -22.76 -3.20 6.29
C PRO A 37 -21.68 -3.61 7.29
N ALA A 38 -21.17 -4.83 7.15
CA ALA A 38 -19.98 -5.22 7.87
C ALA A 38 -19.02 -4.03 7.64
N GLN A 39 -18.97 -3.14 8.61
CA GLN A 39 -17.83 -2.26 8.71
C GLN A 39 -16.71 -3.25 8.91
N THR A 40 -16.14 -3.65 7.77
CA THR A 40 -14.74 -3.91 7.75
C THR A 40 -14.17 -2.61 8.31
N SER A 41 -14.10 -2.53 9.64
CA SER A 41 -13.15 -1.65 10.28
C SER A 41 -11.80 -2.18 9.81
N HIS A 42 -11.48 -1.85 8.52
CA HIS A 42 -10.13 -1.48 8.26
C HIS A 42 -9.89 -0.37 9.28
N SER A 43 -9.49 -0.76 10.51
CA SER A 43 -8.56 0.05 11.23
C SER A 43 -7.39 0.16 10.26
N VAL A 44 -7.56 1.05 9.25
CA VAL A 44 -6.43 1.75 8.71
C VAL A 44 -5.88 2.39 9.97
N VAL A 45 -5.05 1.61 10.68
CA VAL A 45 -4.02 2.17 11.50
C VAL A 45 -3.23 2.96 10.47
N LEU A 46 -3.72 4.18 10.22
CA LEU A 46 -2.89 5.26 9.75
C LEU A 46 -1.86 5.37 10.86
N GLU A 47 -0.92 4.41 10.85
CA GLU A 47 0.36 4.60 11.46
C GLU A 47 0.92 5.81 10.74
N ARG A 48 0.55 6.97 11.28
CA ARG A 48 1.18 8.22 10.97
C ARG A 48 2.61 8.06 11.43
N VAL A 49 3.39 7.29 10.66
CA VAL A 49 4.83 7.39 10.68
C VAL A 49 5.11 8.77 10.09
N THR A 50 4.87 9.79 10.91
CA THR A 50 5.54 11.05 10.78
C THR A 50 7.00 10.72 11.03
N ALA A 51 7.67 10.15 10.01
CA ALA A 51 9.11 10.17 9.96
C ALA A 51 9.50 11.64 9.82
N LEU A 52 9.35 12.39 10.93
CA LEU A 52 9.83 13.74 11.07
C LEU A 52 11.33 13.66 10.82
N GLY A 53 11.76 14.13 9.65
CA GLY A 53 13.14 14.18 9.30
C GLY A 53 13.64 13.24 8.20
N LYS A 54 12.80 12.39 7.60
CA LYS A 54 13.15 11.69 6.36
C LYS A 54 12.83 12.55 5.15
N LEU A 55 13.85 12.88 4.38
CA LEU A 55 13.73 13.69 3.18
C LEU A 55 13.76 12.80 1.94
N GLU A 56 12.61 12.63 1.27
CA GLU A 56 12.50 11.95 -0.01
C GLU A 56 13.07 12.86 -1.11
N LEU A 57 14.05 12.37 -1.87
CA LEU A 57 14.81 13.16 -2.82
C LEU A 57 14.72 12.64 -4.25
N VAL A 58 14.39 11.38 -4.42
CA VAL A 58 14.27 10.71 -5.71
C VAL A 58 13.11 9.72 -5.67
N ARG A 59 12.32 9.71 -6.72
CA ARG A 59 11.30 8.68 -6.94
C ARG A 59 11.47 8.11 -8.35
N TYR A 60 11.65 6.79 -8.43
CA TYR A 60 11.67 6.07 -9.69
C TYR A 60 10.37 5.28 -9.83
N THR A 61 9.81 5.29 -11.04
CA THR A 61 8.68 4.45 -11.41
C THR A 61 9.17 3.42 -12.42
N PHE A 62 8.86 2.15 -12.16
CA PHE A 62 9.23 1.02 -13.00
C PHE A 62 7.97 0.43 -13.63
N LYS A 63 8.06 0.06 -14.91
CA LYS A 63 7.07 -0.78 -15.59
C LYS A 63 7.80 -1.98 -16.12
N ASP A 64 7.34 -3.16 -15.75
CA ASP A 64 8.03 -4.41 -16.08
C ASP A 64 7.04 -5.56 -16.26
N ILE A 65 7.53 -6.62 -16.88
CA ILE A 65 6.82 -7.91 -17.00
C ILE A 65 7.60 -8.90 -16.15
N VAL A 66 6.93 -9.45 -15.15
CA VAL A 66 7.51 -10.43 -14.23
C VAL A 66 6.89 -11.78 -14.51
N GLU A 67 7.73 -12.75 -14.80
CA GLU A 67 7.37 -14.14 -14.94
C GLU A 67 7.84 -14.93 -13.73
N HIS A 68 6.94 -15.71 -13.16
CA HIS A 68 7.21 -16.59 -12.04
C HIS A 68 6.79 -18.00 -12.38
N GLU A 69 7.74 -18.92 -12.31
CA GLU A 69 7.49 -20.36 -12.53
C GLU A 69 7.62 -21.13 -11.22
N GLN A 70 6.69 -22.03 -10.99
CA GLN A 70 6.74 -22.99 -9.89
C GLN A 70 6.91 -24.40 -10.46
N PRO A 71 8.01 -25.10 -10.16
CA PRO A 71 8.23 -26.44 -10.66
C PRO A 71 7.26 -27.45 -10.03
N ASN A 72 6.71 -28.33 -10.86
CA ASN A 72 5.90 -29.46 -10.45
C ASN A 72 6.63 -30.78 -10.74
N MET A 73 6.50 -31.76 -9.86
CA MET A 73 7.21 -33.05 -10.00
C MET A 73 6.58 -33.96 -11.07
N LEU A 74 5.27 -33.90 -11.27
CA LEU A 74 4.51 -34.82 -12.13
C LEU A 74 3.70 -34.12 -13.23
N LEU A 75 3.58 -32.79 -13.18
CA LEU A 75 2.82 -31.96 -14.10
C LEU A 75 3.75 -30.91 -14.72
N PRO A 76 3.36 -30.28 -15.83
CA PRO A 76 4.07 -29.10 -16.32
C PRO A 76 4.18 -28.02 -15.23
N ASN A 77 5.25 -27.23 -15.30
CA ASN A 77 5.47 -26.14 -14.35
C ASN A 77 4.29 -25.15 -14.41
N SER A 78 3.81 -24.75 -13.26
CA SER A 78 2.85 -23.65 -13.17
C SER A 78 3.55 -22.32 -13.39
N ARG A 79 2.94 -21.43 -14.18
CA ARG A 79 3.52 -20.16 -14.56
C ARG A 79 2.52 -19.03 -14.33
N ALA A 80 3.00 -17.90 -13.81
CA ALA A 80 2.25 -16.66 -13.77
C ALA A 80 3.06 -15.54 -14.41
N VAL A 81 2.41 -14.74 -15.26
CA VAL A 81 2.98 -13.56 -15.89
C VAL A 81 2.23 -12.34 -15.40
N LEU A 82 2.97 -11.40 -14.80
CA LEU A 82 2.44 -10.14 -14.29
C LEU A 82 2.95 -8.98 -15.13
N ILE A 83 2.06 -8.05 -15.46
CA ILE A 83 2.44 -6.70 -15.91
C ILE A 83 2.35 -5.81 -14.67
N ILE A 84 3.49 -5.28 -14.23
CA ILE A 84 3.59 -4.51 -13.01
C ILE A 84 3.98 -3.06 -13.26
N GLU A 85 3.46 -2.17 -12.40
CA GLU A 85 3.97 -0.83 -12.18
C GLU A 85 4.39 -0.71 -10.73
N GLY A 86 5.67 -0.42 -10.50
CA GLY A 86 6.23 -0.27 -9.16
C GLY A 86 6.91 1.09 -8.97
N GLU A 87 7.10 1.48 -7.74
CA GLU A 87 7.87 2.67 -7.39
C GLU A 87 8.92 2.38 -6.34
N ALA A 88 10.00 3.13 -6.39
CA ALA A 88 11.06 3.12 -5.39
C ALA A 88 11.45 4.56 -5.04
N VAL A 89 11.69 4.82 -3.76
CA VAL A 89 11.99 6.15 -3.23
C VAL A 89 13.31 6.14 -2.49
N GLY A 90 14.23 6.99 -2.94
CA GLY A 90 15.51 7.27 -2.29
C GLY A 90 15.39 8.47 -1.35
N CYS A 91 15.89 8.34 -0.14
CA CYS A 91 15.84 9.40 0.87
C CYS A 91 17.11 9.50 1.71
N ILE A 92 17.19 10.58 2.50
CA ILE A 92 18.14 10.75 3.60
C ILE A 92 17.37 10.92 4.90
N ASP A 93 17.75 10.15 5.91
CA ASP A 93 17.15 10.21 7.24
C ASP A 93 17.88 11.25 8.11
N LEU A 94 17.34 12.46 8.11
CA LEU A 94 17.93 13.59 8.88
C LEU A 94 17.78 13.40 10.40
N THR A 95 16.94 12.47 10.88
CA THR A 95 16.85 12.17 12.32
C THR A 95 18.13 11.54 12.86
N LYS A 96 18.94 10.97 11.96
CA LYS A 96 20.25 10.39 12.31
C LYS A 96 21.36 11.43 12.45
N LEU A 97 21.08 12.69 12.10
CA LEU A 97 22.04 13.79 12.20
C LEU A 97 22.30 14.13 13.67
N LYS A 98 23.56 14.22 14.04
CA LYS A 98 24.01 14.57 15.41
C LYS A 98 24.71 15.93 15.39
N PRO A 99 24.78 16.65 16.52
CA PRO A 99 25.55 17.89 16.61
C PRO A 99 27.02 17.73 16.17
N ALA A 100 27.62 16.57 16.41
CA ALA A 100 28.99 16.23 16.00
C ALA A 100 29.13 16.03 14.48
N ASP A 101 28.04 16.00 13.71
CA ASP A 101 28.07 15.93 12.24
C ASP A 101 28.09 17.32 11.59
N ILE A 102 28.22 18.37 12.39
CA ILE A 102 28.29 19.76 11.93
C ILE A 102 29.63 20.35 12.40
N ASP A 103 30.53 20.58 11.47
CA ASP A 103 31.84 21.18 11.72
C ASP A 103 31.85 22.64 11.27
N THR A 104 32.69 23.45 11.95
CA THR A 104 32.94 24.83 11.55
C THR A 104 34.36 24.93 11.09
N GLU A 105 34.57 25.23 9.79
CA GLU A 105 35.88 25.50 9.20
C GLU A 105 35.99 26.99 8.84
N GLY A 106 36.63 27.76 9.71
CA GLY A 106 36.72 29.21 9.56
C GLY A 106 35.36 29.89 9.58
N ASP A 107 34.96 30.54 8.47
CA ASP A 107 33.62 31.16 8.33
C ASP A 107 32.60 30.27 7.63
N SER A 108 32.95 29.02 7.31
CA SER A 108 32.10 28.05 6.60
C SER A 108 31.61 26.95 7.54
N LEU A 109 30.41 26.44 7.27
CA LEU A 109 29.82 25.27 7.94
C LEU A 109 29.95 24.05 7.04
N ILE A 110 30.44 22.93 7.58
CA ILE A 110 30.43 21.63 6.90
C ILE A 110 29.44 20.71 7.59
N VAL A 111 28.44 20.21 6.83
CA VAL A 111 27.42 19.30 7.31
C VAL A 111 27.64 17.92 6.74
N HIS A 112 27.84 16.94 7.62
CA HIS A 112 27.99 15.51 7.26
C HIS A 112 26.62 14.84 7.30
N LEU A 113 25.96 14.74 6.14
CA LEU A 113 24.66 14.07 6.03
C LEU A 113 24.81 12.55 6.20
N PRO A 114 23.79 11.88 6.76
CA PRO A 114 23.70 10.42 6.76
C PRO A 114 23.74 9.84 5.35
N ALA A 115 24.11 8.56 5.25
CA ALA A 115 24.10 7.85 3.98
C ALA A 115 22.67 7.80 3.39
N PRO A 116 22.55 7.90 2.05
CA PRO A 116 21.26 7.75 1.39
C PRO A 116 20.76 6.31 1.55
N GLU A 117 19.45 6.16 1.69
CA GLU A 117 18.82 4.84 1.84
C GLU A 117 17.60 4.71 0.90
N LEU A 118 17.26 3.46 0.58
CA LEU A 118 16.02 3.15 -0.11
C LEU A 118 14.91 3.10 0.94
N CYS A 119 14.06 4.12 0.98
CA CYS A 119 13.04 4.28 2.01
C CYS A 119 11.79 3.47 1.75
N THR A 120 11.40 3.39 0.49
CA THR A 120 10.18 2.72 0.07
C THR A 120 10.42 2.05 -1.27
N TRP A 121 9.91 0.86 -1.41
CA TRP A 121 9.71 0.19 -2.70
C TRP A 121 8.42 -0.61 -2.60
N LYS A 122 7.59 -0.51 -3.61
CA LYS A 122 6.29 -1.18 -3.64
C LYS A 122 5.77 -1.33 -5.05
N ILE A 123 4.83 -2.24 -5.22
CA ILE A 123 4.04 -2.37 -6.44
C ILE A 123 2.74 -1.58 -6.29
N ASN A 124 2.35 -0.90 -7.33
CA ASN A 124 1.04 -0.29 -7.44
C ASN A 124 0.05 -1.34 -7.96
N HIS A 125 -0.73 -1.92 -7.06
CA HIS A 125 -1.68 -2.98 -7.40
C HIS A 125 -2.80 -2.49 -8.34
N ASP A 126 -3.21 -1.22 -8.25
CA ASP A 126 -4.24 -0.64 -9.11
C ASP A 126 -3.80 -0.53 -10.58
N ARG A 127 -2.49 -0.47 -10.80
CA ARG A 127 -1.88 -0.34 -12.13
C ARG A 127 -1.16 -1.60 -12.59
N SER A 128 -1.18 -2.63 -11.75
CA SER A 128 -0.59 -3.93 -12.03
C SER A 128 -1.68 -4.97 -12.25
N ARG A 129 -1.42 -5.97 -13.06
CA ARG A 129 -2.39 -7.03 -13.32
C ARG A 129 -1.70 -8.35 -13.62
N VAL A 130 -2.41 -9.43 -13.36
CA VAL A 130 -2.09 -10.74 -13.91
C VAL A 130 -2.40 -10.68 -15.41
N TYR A 131 -1.41 -10.98 -16.22
CA TYR A 131 -1.56 -11.05 -17.68
C TYR A 131 -1.97 -12.45 -18.12
N ASP A 132 -1.30 -13.46 -17.56
CA ASP A 132 -1.53 -14.85 -17.93
C ASP A 132 -1.15 -15.79 -16.78
N THR A 133 -1.83 -16.95 -16.71
CA THR A 133 -1.50 -18.04 -15.78
C THR A 133 -1.66 -19.38 -16.51
N ASP A 134 -0.62 -20.23 -16.43
CA ASP A 134 -0.63 -21.57 -17.04
C ASP A 134 -0.53 -22.66 -15.95
N TYR A 135 -1.24 -23.78 -16.18
CA TYR A 135 -1.17 -25.00 -15.37
C TYR A 135 -1.41 -24.79 -13.85
N THR A 136 -2.38 -23.95 -13.50
CA THR A 136 -2.66 -23.50 -12.11
C THR A 136 -3.78 -24.27 -11.41
N PHE A 137 -4.06 -25.51 -11.81
CA PHE A 137 -5.26 -26.28 -11.41
C PHE A 137 -5.56 -26.34 -9.89
N LEU A 138 -4.59 -26.13 -9.02
CA LEU A 138 -4.74 -26.28 -7.56
C LEU A 138 -4.19 -25.10 -6.75
N ASN A 139 -3.34 -24.22 -7.31
CA ASN A 139 -2.55 -23.26 -6.53
C ASN A 139 -2.44 -21.86 -7.18
N GLU A 140 -3.42 -21.43 -7.96
CA GLU A 140 -3.35 -20.14 -8.69
C GLU A 140 -3.11 -18.94 -7.76
N GLU A 141 -3.86 -18.84 -6.67
CA GLU A 141 -3.72 -17.75 -5.70
C GLU A 141 -2.33 -17.69 -5.08
N GLN A 142 -1.78 -18.84 -4.71
CA GLN A 142 -0.43 -18.91 -4.15
C GLN A 142 0.62 -18.52 -5.19
N LEU A 143 0.51 -19.01 -6.42
CA LEU A 143 1.41 -18.70 -7.52
C LEU A 143 1.42 -17.21 -7.83
N VAL A 144 0.26 -16.58 -7.93
CA VAL A 144 0.12 -15.13 -8.16
C VAL A 144 0.71 -14.32 -7.00
N THR A 145 0.47 -14.76 -5.75
CA THR A 145 1.05 -14.12 -4.56
C THR A 145 2.57 -14.16 -4.57
N GLU A 146 3.16 -15.31 -4.92
CA GLU A 146 4.62 -15.43 -5.03
C GLU A 146 5.19 -14.60 -6.19
N ALA A 147 4.48 -14.53 -7.32
CA ALA A 147 4.84 -13.68 -8.45
C ALA A 147 4.88 -12.20 -8.05
N TYR A 148 3.92 -11.69 -7.28
CA TYR A 148 3.95 -10.32 -6.75
C TYR A 148 5.11 -10.10 -5.77
N ARG A 149 5.40 -11.05 -4.90
CA ARG A 149 6.58 -10.96 -4.02
C ARG A 149 7.89 -10.93 -4.80
N GLN A 150 7.98 -11.68 -5.88
CA GLN A 150 9.13 -11.63 -6.78
C GLN A 150 9.22 -10.26 -7.47
N ALA A 151 8.11 -9.73 -7.93
CA ALA A 151 8.03 -8.42 -8.56
C ALA A 151 8.51 -7.31 -7.61
N GLU A 152 8.13 -7.34 -6.33
CA GLU A 152 8.63 -6.38 -5.34
C GLU A 152 10.15 -6.46 -5.15
N ARG A 153 10.70 -7.68 -5.08
CA ARG A 153 12.16 -7.88 -5.04
C ARG A 153 12.85 -7.32 -6.28
N GLN A 154 12.24 -7.50 -7.44
CA GLN A 154 12.77 -6.99 -8.71
C GLN A 154 12.75 -5.47 -8.78
N VAL A 155 11.66 -4.81 -8.36
CA VAL A 155 11.57 -3.34 -8.25
C VAL A 155 12.70 -2.80 -7.37
N ARG A 156 12.94 -3.42 -6.21
CA ARG A 156 14.03 -3.05 -5.31
C ARG A 156 15.40 -3.20 -6.00
N ALA A 157 15.63 -4.35 -6.61
CA ALA A 157 16.90 -4.62 -7.30
C ALA A 157 17.16 -3.65 -8.46
N SER A 158 16.13 -3.40 -9.29
CA SER A 158 16.18 -2.46 -10.40
C SER A 158 16.46 -1.03 -9.94
N ALA A 159 15.85 -0.60 -8.83
CA ALA A 159 16.13 0.71 -8.25
C ALA A 159 17.59 0.86 -7.81
N MET A 160 18.11 -0.16 -7.14
CA MET A 160 19.52 -0.15 -6.70
C MET A 160 20.48 -0.14 -7.91
N GLN A 161 20.22 -0.97 -8.92
CA GLN A 161 21.04 -1.03 -10.15
C GLN A 161 20.96 0.26 -10.97
N SER A 162 19.83 0.95 -10.94
CA SER A 162 19.61 2.24 -11.61
C SER A 162 20.30 3.42 -10.89
N GLY A 163 21.04 3.18 -9.82
CA GLY A 163 21.80 4.19 -9.10
C GLY A 163 20.96 5.19 -8.31
N ILE A 164 19.80 4.75 -7.79
CA ILE A 164 18.89 5.61 -7.02
C ILE A 164 19.59 6.28 -5.82
N LEU A 165 20.51 5.58 -5.14
CA LEU A 165 21.23 6.12 -3.98
C LEU A 165 22.20 7.23 -4.39
N ASP A 166 22.90 7.08 -5.51
CA ASP A 166 23.80 8.11 -6.02
C ASP A 166 23.01 9.34 -6.49
N GLN A 167 21.87 9.15 -7.09
CA GLN A 167 20.99 10.26 -7.45
C GLN A 167 20.44 10.96 -6.21
N THR A 168 20.06 10.20 -5.18
CA THR A 168 19.62 10.73 -3.89
C THR A 168 20.71 11.59 -3.25
N ARG A 169 21.97 11.10 -3.27
CA ARG A 169 23.13 11.85 -2.76
C ARG A 169 23.31 13.19 -3.49
N ARG A 170 23.28 13.17 -4.82
CA ARG A 170 23.41 14.41 -5.63
C ARG A 170 22.27 15.40 -5.34
N ASN A 171 21.04 14.91 -5.30
CA ASN A 171 19.89 15.78 -5.04
C ASN A 171 19.93 16.36 -3.63
N ALA A 172 20.41 15.60 -2.63
CA ALA A 172 20.57 16.09 -1.27
C ALA A 172 21.50 17.31 -1.21
N VAL A 173 22.67 17.21 -1.86
CA VAL A 173 23.64 18.33 -1.92
C VAL A 173 23.01 19.52 -2.63
N THR A 174 22.43 19.30 -3.81
CA THR A 174 21.84 20.36 -4.63
C THR A 174 20.71 21.13 -3.93
N LEU A 175 19.88 20.44 -3.15
CA LEU A 175 18.73 21.04 -2.47
C LEU A 175 19.10 21.62 -1.11
N LEU A 176 19.86 20.88 -0.30
CA LEU A 176 20.13 21.29 1.09
C LEU A 176 21.22 22.36 1.20
N GLN A 177 22.21 22.36 0.32
CA GLN A 177 23.32 23.31 0.40
C GLN A 177 22.86 24.78 0.33
N PRO A 178 22.08 25.21 -0.69
CA PRO A 178 21.62 26.60 -0.76
C PRO A 178 20.61 26.92 0.36
N MET A 179 19.77 25.97 0.74
CA MET A 179 18.79 26.15 1.81
C MET A 179 19.50 26.42 3.15
N LEU A 180 20.48 25.61 3.51
CA LEU A 180 21.26 25.77 4.73
C LEU A 180 22.11 27.05 4.71
N ALA A 181 22.67 27.41 3.57
CA ALA A 181 23.40 28.67 3.43
C ALA A 181 22.53 29.91 3.68
N GLN A 182 21.28 29.88 3.19
CA GLN A 182 20.32 30.96 3.46
C GLN A 182 19.90 31.01 4.96
N LEU A 183 19.71 29.85 5.60
CA LEU A 183 19.30 29.78 6.99
C LEU A 183 20.41 30.24 7.95
N THR A 184 21.65 29.94 7.64
CA THR A 184 22.79 30.22 8.51
C THR A 184 23.48 31.56 8.23
N GLY A 185 23.22 32.12 7.04
CA GLY A 185 23.94 33.31 6.56
C GLY A 185 25.41 33.07 6.28
N LYS A 186 25.87 31.81 6.24
CA LYS A 186 27.27 31.40 6.02
C LYS A 186 27.40 30.47 4.81
N PRO A 187 28.55 30.38 4.19
CA PRO A 187 28.83 29.34 3.19
C PRO A 187 28.68 27.94 3.85
N VAL A 188 27.96 27.04 3.17
CA VAL A 188 27.76 25.69 3.66
C VAL A 188 28.30 24.67 2.67
N GLY A 189 29.19 23.78 3.13
CA GLY A 189 29.61 22.58 2.43
C GLY A 189 28.81 21.36 2.93
N ILE A 190 28.44 20.46 2.02
CA ILE A 190 27.77 19.21 2.38
C ILE A 190 28.68 18.04 1.99
N ARG A 191 28.84 17.12 2.93
CA ARG A 191 29.49 15.82 2.74
C ARG A 191 28.50 14.74 3.12
N VAL A 192 28.24 13.80 2.21
CA VAL A 192 27.31 12.68 2.47
C VAL A 192 28.13 11.45 2.83
N LYS A 193 27.79 10.82 3.96
CA LYS A 193 28.43 9.57 4.41
C LYS A 193 28.16 8.44 3.39
N ASN A 194 29.07 7.49 3.32
CA ASN A 194 28.93 6.29 2.49
C ASN A 194 28.17 5.18 3.23
#